data_5276ab7b8825a5d0662af21089704945
#
_entry.id   5276ab7b8825a5d0662af21089704945
#
_cell.length_a   1.000
_cell.length_b   1.000
_cell.length_c   1.000
_cell.angle_alpha   90.00
_cell.angle_beta   90.00
_cell.angle_gamma   90.00
#
_symmetry.space_group_name_H-M   'P 1'
#
loop_
_entity.id
_entity.type
_entity.pdbx_description
1 polymer ?
#
loop_
_entity_poly.entity_id
_entity_poly.type
_entity_poly.pdbx_seq_one_letter_code
_entity_poly.pdbx_strand_id
1 'polypeptide(L)'
;MKQIKFETLLNQVLDAKFENWDEFFISLVTEFNYSRESKKIRELLFNLMLRKKDISSYLHIVDELFNEVGLFPYVQEKDFKKSVQHLMFKSPTYNGYTFHLKQLEVFSRIQNGENVILSAPTSFGKSLIIEAIIGSGEFNNIVLIVPSIALMDEARFNLSAYNKNYKIITQLSQTPSSKNVYIFTQERFLDLSGSIDVDFFIIDEFYKLHPTMSGDLERCARLNSCLNKLLTLTKRFYMCGPNISGLEKNIEESLNCRLITLN
;
A
#
# COMPACT_ATOMS: atom_id res chain seq x y z
N MET A 1 -28.32 4.23 -28.55
CA MET A 1 -27.61 3.01 -28.12
C MET A 1 -28.08 2.65 -26.73
N LYS A 2 -28.40 1.38 -26.44
CA LYS A 2 -28.71 0.93 -25.08
C LYS A 2 -27.42 0.97 -24.27
N GLN A 3 -27.44 1.61 -23.12
CA GLN A 3 -26.32 1.62 -22.18
C GLN A 3 -26.07 0.19 -21.70
N ILE A 4 -24.90 -0.34 -22.00
CA ILE A 4 -24.50 -1.70 -21.57
C ILE A 4 -23.65 -1.51 -20.28
N LYS A 5 -24.11 -2.07 -19.17
CA LYS A 5 -23.42 -1.94 -17.87
C LYS A 5 -22.11 -2.73 -17.85
N PHE A 6 -21.12 -2.28 -17.08
CA PHE A 6 -19.83 -2.98 -16.88
C PHE A 6 -19.97 -4.47 -16.52
N GLU A 7 -20.99 -4.82 -15.77
CA GLU A 7 -21.27 -6.20 -15.40
C GLU A 7 -21.58 -7.10 -16.61
N THR A 8 -22.31 -6.56 -17.59
CA THR A 8 -22.61 -7.28 -18.84
C THR A 8 -21.34 -7.44 -19.69
N LEU A 9 -20.51 -6.39 -19.76
CA LEU A 9 -19.23 -6.42 -20.48
C LEU A 9 -18.24 -7.40 -19.80
N LEU A 10 -18.19 -7.43 -18.48
CA LEU A 10 -17.35 -8.36 -17.73
C LEU A 10 -17.77 -9.82 -18.02
N ASN A 11 -19.08 -10.12 -17.98
CA ASN A 11 -19.59 -11.46 -18.28
C ASN A 11 -19.27 -11.86 -19.74
N GLN A 12 -19.36 -10.93 -20.69
CA GLN A 12 -18.96 -11.20 -22.08
C GLN A 12 -17.47 -11.59 -22.17
N VAL A 13 -16.59 -10.93 -21.42
CA VAL A 13 -15.14 -11.26 -21.39
C VAL A 13 -14.90 -12.61 -20.72
N LEU A 14 -15.59 -12.90 -19.62
CA LEU A 14 -15.45 -14.15 -18.87
C LEU A 14 -15.97 -15.36 -19.68
N ASP A 15 -17.12 -15.21 -20.31
CA ASP A 15 -17.78 -16.28 -21.06
C ASP A 15 -17.24 -16.46 -22.49
N ALA A 16 -16.35 -15.58 -22.94
CA ALA A 16 -15.86 -15.52 -24.32
C ALA A 16 -16.98 -15.37 -25.38
N LYS A 17 -18.09 -14.74 -25.00
CA LYS A 17 -19.29 -14.57 -25.83
C LYS A 17 -19.39 -13.14 -26.37
N PHE A 18 -18.53 -12.78 -27.29
CA PHE A 18 -18.73 -11.57 -28.08
C PHE A 18 -18.44 -11.85 -29.56
N GLU A 19 -19.24 -11.21 -30.39
CA GLU A 19 -19.19 -11.41 -31.82
C GLU A 19 -18.18 -10.46 -32.48
N ASN A 20 -17.90 -9.31 -31.85
CA ASN A 20 -17.04 -8.28 -32.43
C ASN A 20 -16.32 -7.46 -31.35
N TRP A 21 -15.00 -7.41 -31.39
CA TRP A 21 -14.18 -6.60 -30.48
C TRP A 21 -14.39 -5.09 -30.64
N ASP A 22 -14.65 -4.60 -31.87
CA ASP A 22 -14.92 -3.17 -32.09
C ASP A 22 -16.17 -2.70 -31.33
N GLU A 23 -17.27 -3.45 -31.43
CA GLU A 23 -18.51 -3.15 -30.72
C GLU A 23 -18.33 -3.24 -29.21
N PHE A 24 -17.55 -4.22 -28.76
CA PHE A 24 -17.21 -4.37 -27.35
C PHE A 24 -16.44 -3.15 -26.83
N PHE A 25 -15.36 -2.71 -27.49
CA PHE A 25 -14.57 -1.57 -27.05
C PHE A 25 -15.32 -0.25 -27.16
N ILE A 26 -16.16 -0.05 -28.15
CA ILE A 26 -17.07 1.11 -28.23
C ILE A 26 -18.00 1.13 -27.03
N SER A 27 -18.60 0.01 -26.67
CA SER A 27 -19.49 -0.12 -25.52
C SER A 27 -18.76 0.12 -24.22
N LEU A 28 -17.53 -0.42 -24.06
CA LEU A 28 -16.67 -0.23 -22.89
C LEU A 28 -16.33 1.23 -22.67
N VAL A 29 -15.83 1.94 -23.69
CA VAL A 29 -15.48 3.35 -23.61
C VAL A 29 -16.72 4.21 -23.36
N THR A 30 -17.85 3.86 -23.96
CA THR A 30 -19.11 4.56 -23.73
C THR A 30 -19.56 4.42 -22.28
N GLU A 31 -19.58 3.22 -21.72
CA GLU A 31 -19.96 2.99 -20.33
C GLU A 31 -18.96 3.66 -19.35
N PHE A 32 -17.68 3.63 -19.66
CA PHE A 32 -16.66 4.31 -18.88
C PHE A 32 -16.89 5.82 -18.76
N ASN A 33 -17.33 6.47 -19.84
CA ASN A 33 -17.61 7.91 -19.84
C ASN A 33 -18.87 8.25 -19.01
N TYR A 34 -19.81 7.33 -18.88
CA TYR A 34 -21.03 7.53 -18.07
C TYR A 34 -20.86 7.15 -16.60
N SER A 35 -20.08 6.12 -16.32
CA SER A 35 -19.94 5.56 -14.97
C SER A 35 -18.47 5.22 -14.69
N ARG A 36 -17.77 6.11 -14.01
CA ARG A 36 -16.38 5.87 -13.57
C ARG A 36 -16.30 4.96 -12.34
N GLU A 37 -17.15 3.94 -12.24
CA GLU A 37 -17.16 2.98 -11.11
C GLU A 37 -15.87 2.16 -11.09
N SER A 38 -14.93 2.55 -10.23
CA SER A 38 -13.55 2.11 -10.27
C SER A 38 -13.33 0.60 -10.03
N LYS A 39 -14.21 -0.08 -9.28
CA LYS A 39 -14.03 -1.51 -8.94
C LYS A 39 -14.33 -2.44 -10.11
N LYS A 40 -15.49 -2.29 -10.73
CA LYS A 40 -15.93 -3.14 -11.84
C LYS A 40 -15.08 -2.92 -13.10
N ILE A 41 -14.67 -1.68 -13.37
CA ILE A 41 -13.78 -1.40 -14.50
C ILE A 41 -12.40 -2.03 -14.30
N ARG A 42 -11.84 -1.99 -13.10
CA ARG A 42 -10.55 -2.63 -12.81
C ARG A 42 -10.60 -4.13 -13.08
N GLU A 43 -11.63 -4.80 -12.55
CA GLU A 43 -11.82 -6.23 -12.77
C GLU A 43 -11.94 -6.56 -14.27
N LEU A 44 -12.70 -5.76 -15.02
CA LEU A 44 -12.85 -5.90 -16.46
C LEU A 44 -11.51 -5.73 -17.19
N LEU A 45 -10.75 -4.68 -16.87
CA LEU A 45 -9.45 -4.41 -17.49
C LEU A 45 -8.44 -5.53 -17.23
N PHE A 46 -8.39 -6.09 -16.01
CA PHE A 46 -7.52 -7.22 -15.70
C PHE A 46 -7.93 -8.48 -16.49
N ASN A 47 -9.23 -8.76 -16.62
CA ASN A 47 -9.71 -9.89 -17.41
C ASN A 47 -9.41 -9.71 -18.92
N LEU A 48 -9.47 -8.49 -19.45
CA LEU A 48 -9.04 -8.18 -20.82
C LEU A 48 -7.53 -8.46 -21.00
N MET A 49 -6.70 -8.14 -20.00
CA MET A 49 -5.26 -8.41 -20.07
C MET A 49 -4.94 -9.91 -20.10
N LEU A 50 -5.76 -10.78 -19.52
CA LEU A 50 -5.60 -12.22 -19.66
C LEU A 50 -5.80 -12.68 -21.12
N ARG A 51 -6.51 -11.88 -21.92
CA ARG A 51 -6.79 -12.11 -23.34
C ARG A 51 -5.95 -11.22 -24.28
N LYS A 52 -4.79 -10.79 -23.83
CA LYS A 52 -3.90 -9.85 -24.55
C LYS A 52 -3.65 -10.22 -25.99
N LYS A 53 -3.56 -11.52 -26.32
CA LYS A 53 -3.34 -11.97 -27.71
C LYS A 53 -4.53 -11.67 -28.60
N ASP A 54 -5.76 -11.80 -28.08
CA ASP A 54 -7.01 -11.62 -28.83
C ASP A 54 -7.31 -10.14 -29.08
N ILE A 55 -6.84 -9.27 -28.17
CA ILE A 55 -7.09 -7.82 -28.19
C ILE A 55 -5.85 -7.00 -28.58
N SER A 56 -4.89 -7.59 -29.28
CA SER A 56 -3.62 -6.93 -29.60
C SER A 56 -3.78 -5.56 -30.28
N SER A 57 -4.78 -5.40 -31.15
CA SER A 57 -5.09 -4.14 -31.84
C SER A 57 -5.74 -3.08 -30.94
N TYR A 58 -6.24 -3.46 -29.77
CA TYR A 58 -6.97 -2.59 -28.83
C TYR A 58 -6.20 -2.31 -27.54
N LEU A 59 -4.96 -2.79 -27.43
CA LEU A 59 -4.14 -2.61 -26.21
C LEU A 59 -3.95 -1.13 -25.85
N HIS A 60 -3.87 -0.24 -26.86
CA HIS A 60 -3.78 1.20 -26.62
C HIS A 60 -5.01 1.77 -25.91
N ILE A 61 -6.22 1.24 -26.16
CA ILE A 61 -7.46 1.63 -25.47
C ILE A 61 -7.41 1.13 -24.04
N VAL A 62 -7.00 -0.12 -23.82
CA VAL A 62 -6.85 -0.72 -22.48
C VAL A 62 -5.83 0.05 -21.66
N ASP A 63 -4.70 0.41 -22.25
CA ASP A 63 -3.66 1.23 -21.60
C ASP A 63 -4.18 2.60 -21.20
N GLU A 64 -4.98 3.26 -22.06
CA GLU A 64 -5.59 4.55 -21.74
C GLU A 64 -6.58 4.43 -20.57
N LEU A 65 -7.41 3.39 -20.57
CA LEU A 65 -8.33 3.12 -19.46
C LEU A 65 -7.58 2.80 -18.16
N PHE A 66 -6.45 2.06 -18.20
CA PHE A 66 -5.59 1.88 -17.03
C PHE A 66 -5.04 3.20 -16.50
N ASN A 67 -4.63 4.12 -17.39
CA ASN A 67 -4.20 5.46 -17.00
C ASN A 67 -5.32 6.24 -16.32
N GLU A 68 -6.52 6.25 -16.91
CA GLU A 68 -7.67 6.98 -16.37
C GLU A 68 -8.12 6.48 -14.99
N VAL A 69 -7.99 5.18 -14.72
CA VAL A 69 -8.30 4.61 -13.39
C VAL A 69 -7.11 4.62 -12.42
N GLY A 70 -5.98 5.20 -12.82
CA GLY A 70 -4.79 5.37 -11.97
C GLY A 70 -4.00 4.08 -11.73
N LEU A 71 -4.09 3.11 -12.64
CA LEU A 71 -3.40 1.82 -12.56
C LEU A 71 -2.14 1.81 -13.46
N PHE A 72 -1.30 2.83 -13.34
CA PHE A 72 -0.10 3.08 -14.14
C PHE A 72 0.89 1.91 -14.25
N PRO A 73 1.07 1.04 -13.21
CA PRO A 73 1.98 -0.11 -13.32
C PRO A 73 1.64 -1.08 -14.45
N TYR A 74 0.38 -1.10 -14.90
CA TYR A 74 -0.13 -2.06 -15.89
C TYR A 74 -0.14 -1.53 -17.31
N VAL A 75 0.19 -0.25 -17.52
CA VAL A 75 0.30 0.39 -18.84
C VAL A 75 1.51 -0.15 -19.58
N GLN A 76 1.31 -0.60 -20.83
CA GLN A 76 2.35 -1.27 -21.61
C GLN A 76 3.03 -0.37 -22.65
N GLU A 77 2.28 0.55 -23.26
CA GLU A 77 2.86 1.50 -24.20
C GLU A 77 3.60 2.63 -23.48
N LYS A 78 4.85 2.84 -23.88
CA LYS A 78 5.73 3.89 -23.37
C LYS A 78 5.85 5.03 -24.39
N ASP A 79 4.83 5.85 -24.52
CA ASP A 79 5.03 7.14 -25.18
C ASP A 79 5.66 8.18 -24.21
N PHE A 80 6.08 9.33 -24.75
CA PHE A 80 6.78 10.36 -23.94
C PHE A 80 5.95 10.89 -22.78
N LYS A 81 4.64 11.12 -22.96
CA LYS A 81 3.73 11.59 -21.88
C LYS A 81 3.58 10.53 -20.79
N LYS A 82 3.42 9.27 -21.20
CA LYS A 82 3.33 8.12 -20.29
C LYS A 82 4.66 7.87 -19.58
N SER A 83 5.80 8.15 -20.24
CA SER A 83 7.13 8.07 -19.63
C SER A 83 7.31 9.11 -18.51
N VAL A 84 6.84 10.34 -18.67
CA VAL A 84 6.88 11.38 -17.63
C VAL A 84 5.96 10.99 -16.46
N GLN A 85 4.74 10.55 -16.74
CA GLN A 85 3.84 10.04 -15.69
C GLN A 85 4.47 8.86 -14.95
N HIS A 86 5.04 7.89 -15.66
CA HIS A 86 5.70 6.75 -15.04
C HIS A 86 6.84 7.15 -14.11
N LEU A 87 7.62 8.18 -14.48
CA LEU A 87 8.66 8.74 -13.60
C LEU A 87 8.07 9.39 -12.34
N MET A 88 6.96 10.12 -12.46
CA MET A 88 6.27 10.72 -11.31
C MET A 88 5.70 9.70 -10.33
N PHE A 89 5.30 8.53 -10.82
CA PHE A 89 4.74 7.45 -10.00
C PHE A 89 5.77 6.40 -9.58
N LYS A 90 7.03 6.57 -9.95
CA LYS A 90 8.10 5.67 -9.54
C LYS A 90 8.31 5.76 -8.03
N SER A 91 8.21 4.60 -7.36
CA SER A 91 8.46 4.52 -5.93
C SER A 91 9.96 4.58 -5.64
N PRO A 92 10.38 5.08 -4.47
CA PRO A 92 11.78 5.06 -4.04
C PRO A 92 12.23 3.66 -3.55
N THR A 93 11.50 2.61 -3.87
CA THR A 93 11.87 1.23 -3.53
C THR A 93 13.10 0.77 -4.31
N TYR A 94 13.82 -0.21 -3.78
CA TYR A 94 15.03 -0.75 -4.40
C TYR A 94 14.81 -1.17 -5.86
N ASN A 95 13.68 -1.85 -6.13
CA ASN A 95 13.31 -2.29 -7.47
C ASN A 95 12.67 -1.18 -8.33
N GLY A 96 12.41 0.00 -7.75
CA GLY A 96 11.80 1.12 -8.47
C GLY A 96 10.41 0.82 -9.02
N TYR A 97 9.60 0.08 -8.26
CA TYR A 97 8.21 -0.19 -8.63
C TYR A 97 7.42 1.09 -8.88
N THR A 98 6.47 1.03 -9.79
CA THR A 98 5.58 2.15 -10.05
C THR A 98 4.38 2.06 -9.12
N PHE A 99 4.11 3.13 -8.37
CA PHE A 99 2.89 3.24 -7.58
C PHE A 99 1.66 3.35 -8.47
N HIS A 100 0.56 2.77 -8.06
CA HIS A 100 -0.74 3.25 -8.55
C HIS A 100 -1.17 4.52 -7.77
N LEU A 101 -2.15 5.25 -8.30
CA LEU A 101 -2.52 6.58 -7.81
C LEU A 101 -2.75 6.63 -6.29
N LYS A 102 -3.47 5.64 -5.74
CA LYS A 102 -3.78 5.62 -4.30
C LYS A 102 -2.57 5.31 -3.42
N GLN A 103 -1.62 4.51 -3.89
CA GLN A 103 -0.35 4.29 -3.18
C GLN A 103 0.50 5.56 -3.17
N LEU A 104 0.58 6.26 -4.31
CA LEU A 104 1.27 7.54 -4.39
C LEU A 104 0.63 8.58 -3.46
N GLU A 105 -0.71 8.65 -3.41
CA GLU A 105 -1.42 9.56 -2.50
C GLU A 105 -1.02 9.31 -1.04
N VAL A 106 -1.06 8.05 -0.59
CA VAL A 106 -0.67 7.68 0.78
C VAL A 106 0.80 8.02 1.05
N PHE A 107 1.70 7.64 0.16
CA PHE A 107 3.13 7.89 0.30
C PHE A 107 3.43 9.40 0.32
N SER A 108 2.84 10.19 -0.59
CA SER A 108 3.04 11.65 -0.66
C SER A 108 2.57 12.36 0.61
N ARG A 109 1.46 11.92 1.23
CA ARG A 109 0.99 12.47 2.51
C ARG A 109 2.01 12.25 3.62
N ILE A 110 2.58 11.03 3.70
CA ILE A 110 3.61 10.71 4.69
C ILE A 110 4.85 11.59 4.46
N GLN A 111 5.28 11.77 3.21
CA GLN A 111 6.42 12.62 2.86
C GLN A 111 6.17 14.10 3.19
N ASN A 112 4.92 14.56 3.05
CA ASN A 112 4.53 15.93 3.42
C ASN A 112 4.33 16.15 4.93
N GLY A 113 4.67 15.18 5.76
CA GLY A 113 4.63 15.31 7.22
C GLY A 113 3.34 14.86 7.88
N GLU A 114 2.36 14.34 7.13
CA GLU A 114 1.14 13.80 7.71
C GLU A 114 1.40 12.43 8.32
N ASN A 115 0.77 12.15 9.46
CA ASN A 115 0.65 10.81 10.00
C ASN A 115 -0.54 10.11 9.35
N VAL A 116 -0.37 8.88 8.92
CA VAL A 116 -1.39 8.14 8.18
C VAL A 116 -1.69 6.80 8.84
N ILE A 117 -2.97 6.53 9.01
CA ILE A 117 -3.50 5.19 9.32
C ILE A 117 -4.18 4.67 8.05
N LEU A 118 -3.65 3.61 7.46
CA LEU A 118 -4.17 3.02 6.23
C LEU A 118 -4.96 1.75 6.54
N SER A 119 -6.25 1.78 6.22
CA SER A 119 -7.16 0.64 6.24
C SER A 119 -7.43 0.20 4.79
N ALA A 120 -6.80 -0.88 4.36
CA ALA A 120 -6.86 -1.31 2.97
C ALA A 120 -6.79 -2.84 2.84
N PRO A 121 -7.35 -3.44 1.76
CA PRO A 121 -7.27 -4.87 1.53
C PRO A 121 -5.82 -5.36 1.42
N THR A 122 -5.60 -6.66 1.64
CA THR A 122 -4.24 -7.25 1.60
C THR A 122 -3.55 -7.03 0.26
N SER A 123 -4.30 -7.05 -0.84
CA SER A 123 -3.81 -6.82 -2.20
C SER A 123 -3.42 -5.38 -2.52
N PHE A 124 -3.65 -4.43 -1.62
CA PHE A 124 -3.33 -3.01 -1.87
C PHE A 124 -1.82 -2.73 -1.97
N GLY A 125 -0.97 -3.58 -1.43
CA GLY A 125 0.48 -3.36 -1.41
C GLY A 125 0.95 -2.48 -0.25
N LYS A 126 0.41 -2.68 0.95
CA LYS A 126 0.83 -2.00 2.20
C LYS A 126 2.34 -2.12 2.44
N SER A 127 2.91 -3.30 2.19
CA SER A 127 4.35 -3.56 2.32
C SER A 127 5.19 -2.74 1.34
N LEU A 128 4.67 -2.43 0.15
CA LEU A 128 5.34 -1.55 -0.81
C LEU A 128 5.48 -0.12 -0.28
N ILE A 129 4.47 0.38 0.46
CA ILE A 129 4.55 1.70 1.09
C ILE A 129 5.58 1.69 2.22
N ILE A 130 5.62 0.62 3.05
CA ILE A 130 6.65 0.46 4.09
C ILE A 130 8.04 0.48 3.45
N GLU A 131 8.24 -0.27 2.39
CA GLU A 131 9.50 -0.31 1.64
C GLU A 131 9.85 1.06 1.06
N ALA A 132 8.87 1.79 0.53
CA ALA A 132 9.08 3.12 -0.03
C ALA A 132 9.45 4.17 1.03
N ILE A 133 8.88 4.11 2.22
CA ILE A 133 9.26 4.97 3.34
C ILE A 133 10.73 4.75 3.70
N ILE A 134 11.18 3.50 3.77
CA ILE A 134 12.59 3.16 4.05
C ILE A 134 13.47 3.58 2.87
N GLY A 135 13.05 3.28 1.66
CA GLY A 135 13.78 3.59 0.43
C GLY A 135 13.92 5.08 0.13
N SER A 136 13.04 5.93 0.67
CA SER A 136 13.16 7.39 0.54
C SER A 136 14.42 7.94 1.21
N GLY A 137 14.93 7.26 2.23
CA GLY A 137 16.11 7.70 2.98
C GLY A 137 15.90 8.93 3.88
N GLU A 138 14.64 9.38 4.03
CA GLU A 138 14.27 10.57 4.80
C GLU A 138 14.58 10.42 6.30
N PHE A 139 14.31 9.24 6.85
CA PHE A 139 14.46 8.97 8.28
C PHE A 139 15.74 8.17 8.54
N ASN A 140 16.45 8.48 9.62
CA ASN A 140 17.65 7.74 10.01
C ASN A 140 17.32 6.51 10.85
N ASN A 141 16.38 6.62 11.76
CA ASN A 141 15.99 5.55 12.68
C ASN A 141 14.51 5.25 12.57
N ILE A 142 14.19 4.12 11.97
CA ILE A 142 12.82 3.66 11.74
C ILE A 142 12.55 2.44 12.61
N VAL A 143 11.44 2.43 13.34
CA VAL A 143 10.95 1.25 14.06
C VAL A 143 9.76 0.67 13.32
N LEU A 144 9.86 -0.60 12.92
CA LEU A 144 8.78 -1.37 12.33
C LEU A 144 8.31 -2.44 13.32
N ILE A 145 7.08 -2.28 13.81
CA ILE A 145 6.42 -3.27 14.67
C ILE A 145 5.58 -4.20 13.80
N VAL A 146 5.85 -5.49 13.92
CA VAL A 146 5.15 -6.56 13.22
C VAL A 146 4.52 -7.55 14.21
N PRO A 147 3.40 -8.20 13.87
CA PRO A 147 2.65 -9.00 14.82
C PRO A 147 3.27 -10.37 15.16
N SER A 148 4.29 -10.82 14.43
CA SER A 148 4.89 -12.15 14.68
C SER A 148 6.35 -12.23 14.27
N ILE A 149 7.07 -13.22 14.82
CA ILE A 149 8.46 -13.51 14.45
C ILE A 149 8.57 -13.91 12.97
N ALA A 150 7.60 -14.65 12.43
CA ALA A 150 7.58 -15.03 11.02
C ALA A 150 7.52 -13.79 10.11
N LEU A 151 6.64 -12.81 10.41
CA LEU A 151 6.57 -11.55 9.68
C LEU A 151 7.80 -10.66 9.91
N MET A 152 8.45 -10.77 11.06
CA MET A 152 9.73 -10.08 11.31
C MET A 152 10.84 -10.64 10.39
N ASP A 153 10.92 -11.95 10.23
CA ASP A 153 11.90 -12.58 9.34
C ASP A 153 11.59 -12.29 7.86
N GLU A 154 10.31 -12.30 7.48
CA GLU A 154 9.87 -11.88 6.14
C GLU A 154 10.24 -10.41 5.85
N ALA A 155 9.92 -9.50 6.76
CA ALA A 155 10.28 -8.09 6.63
C ALA A 155 11.80 -7.90 6.55
N ARG A 156 12.58 -8.61 7.37
CA ARG A 156 14.04 -8.60 7.31
C ARG A 156 14.56 -9.05 5.95
N PHE A 157 13.98 -10.10 5.37
CA PHE A 157 14.37 -10.59 4.04
C PHE A 157 14.04 -9.55 2.96
N ASN A 158 12.82 -9.03 2.94
CA ASN A 158 12.37 -8.05 1.95
C ASN A 158 13.19 -6.74 2.02
N LEU A 159 13.57 -6.31 3.22
CA LEU A 159 14.34 -5.09 3.44
C LEU A 159 15.85 -5.29 3.33
N SER A 160 16.34 -6.50 3.10
CA SER A 160 17.78 -6.80 2.98
C SER A 160 18.47 -6.03 1.85
N ALA A 161 17.75 -5.65 0.80
CA ALA A 161 18.24 -4.82 -0.29
C ALA A 161 18.75 -3.44 0.18
N TYR A 162 18.26 -2.96 1.34
CA TYR A 162 18.63 -1.67 1.94
C TYR A 162 19.83 -1.75 2.90
N ASN A 163 20.45 -2.91 3.07
CA ASN A 163 21.60 -3.12 3.99
C ASN A 163 22.81 -2.22 3.69
N LYS A 164 22.89 -1.63 2.50
CA LYS A 164 23.92 -0.64 2.16
C LYS A 164 23.67 0.73 2.81
N ASN A 165 22.40 1.07 3.05
CA ASN A 165 21.97 2.38 3.53
C ASN A 165 21.57 2.33 5.01
N TYR A 166 21.04 1.19 5.48
CA TYR A 166 20.53 0.99 6.82
C TYR A 166 21.08 -0.27 7.45
N LYS A 167 21.32 -0.25 8.75
CA LYS A 167 21.51 -1.46 9.53
C LYS A 167 20.15 -2.02 9.91
N ILE A 168 19.84 -3.23 9.44
CA ILE A 168 18.61 -3.94 9.83
C ILE A 168 18.85 -4.62 11.18
N ILE A 169 18.08 -4.23 12.18
CA ILE A 169 18.20 -4.71 13.57
C ILE A 169 16.95 -5.49 13.93
N THR A 170 17.13 -6.77 14.26
CA THR A 170 16.06 -7.67 14.68
C THR A 170 16.30 -8.28 16.06
N GLN A 171 17.49 -8.06 16.64
CA GLN A 171 17.86 -8.57 17.95
C GLN A 171 18.31 -7.43 18.85
N LEU A 172 17.97 -7.51 20.14
CA LEU A 172 18.28 -6.47 21.15
C LEU A 172 19.78 -6.32 21.42
N SER A 173 20.57 -7.35 21.11
CA SER A 173 22.04 -7.35 21.29
C SER A 173 22.79 -6.69 20.13
N GLN A 174 22.12 -6.35 19.03
CA GLN A 174 22.78 -5.71 17.89
C GLN A 174 23.06 -4.24 18.18
N THR A 175 24.31 -3.80 17.93
CA THR A 175 24.71 -2.40 18.10
C THR A 175 24.13 -1.56 16.95
N PRO A 176 23.51 -0.40 17.20
CA PRO A 176 23.07 0.53 16.17
C PRO A 176 24.19 1.10 15.31
N SER A 177 23.86 1.59 14.12
CA SER A 177 24.71 2.37 13.22
C SER A 177 24.17 3.80 13.07
N SER A 178 24.65 4.56 12.10
CA SER A 178 24.15 5.91 11.81
C SER A 178 22.72 5.92 11.27
N LYS A 179 22.32 4.88 10.53
CA LYS A 179 20.95 4.68 10.03
C LYS A 179 20.50 3.26 10.34
N ASN A 180 19.32 3.13 10.94
CA ASN A 180 18.81 1.85 11.42
C ASN A 180 17.36 1.64 11.04
N VAL A 181 17.02 0.39 10.72
CA VAL A 181 15.64 -0.10 10.68
C VAL A 181 15.52 -1.19 11.73
N TYR A 182 14.80 -0.90 12.80
CA TYR A 182 14.50 -1.84 13.87
C TYR A 182 13.21 -2.58 13.51
N ILE A 183 13.28 -3.89 13.33
CA ILE A 183 12.11 -4.73 13.04
C ILE A 183 11.87 -5.61 14.28
N PHE A 184 10.80 -5.35 15.00
CA PHE A 184 10.50 -6.03 16.26
C PHE A 184 9.04 -6.46 16.34
N THR A 185 8.77 -7.48 17.15
CA THR A 185 7.42 -7.69 17.71
C THR A 185 7.20 -6.72 18.86
N GLN A 186 5.93 -6.48 19.24
CA GLN A 186 5.62 -5.58 20.36
C GLN A 186 6.30 -6.03 21.66
N GLU A 187 6.42 -7.35 21.89
CA GLU A 187 7.08 -7.91 23.06
C GLU A 187 8.57 -7.54 23.06
N ARG A 188 9.25 -7.80 21.94
CA ARG A 188 10.68 -7.50 21.80
C ARG A 188 10.98 -6.02 21.92
N PHE A 189 10.12 -5.15 21.39
CA PHE A 189 10.31 -3.71 21.54
C PHE A 189 10.13 -3.25 23.00
N LEU A 190 9.20 -3.83 23.74
CA LEU A 190 9.01 -3.51 25.16
C LEU A 190 10.18 -3.99 26.03
N ASP A 191 10.80 -5.11 25.67
CA ASP A 191 11.96 -5.68 26.37
C ASP A 191 13.27 -4.91 26.08
N LEU A 192 13.24 -3.91 25.19
CA LEU A 192 14.41 -3.09 24.87
C LEU A 192 14.82 -2.29 26.09
N SER A 193 16.00 -2.60 26.63
CA SER A 193 16.66 -1.87 27.70
C SER A 193 17.47 -0.71 27.12
N GLY A 194 17.22 0.50 27.60
CA GLY A 194 17.87 1.73 27.11
C GLY A 194 16.98 2.54 26.16
N SER A 195 17.46 3.74 25.85
CA SER A 195 16.81 4.65 24.89
C SER A 195 17.36 4.42 23.50
N ILE A 196 16.50 4.43 22.51
CA ILE A 196 16.88 4.52 21.10
C ILE A 196 16.29 5.80 20.53
N ASP A 197 17.03 6.45 19.64
CA ASP A 197 16.48 7.54 18.86
C ASP A 197 15.56 6.96 17.79
N VAL A 198 14.37 7.55 17.62
CA VAL A 198 13.36 7.12 16.65
C VAL A 198 12.84 8.33 15.91
N ASP A 199 13.06 8.38 14.61
CA ASP A 199 12.55 9.46 13.76
C ASP A 199 11.13 9.15 13.26
N PHE A 200 10.87 7.87 13.02
CA PHE A 200 9.61 7.40 12.44
C PHE A 200 9.29 5.99 12.93
N PHE A 201 8.01 5.70 13.20
CA PHE A 201 7.62 4.34 13.46
C PHE A 201 6.48 3.85 12.54
N ILE A 202 6.46 2.55 12.34
CA ILE A 202 5.47 1.85 11.54
C ILE A 202 4.86 0.73 12.39
N ILE A 203 3.53 0.63 12.40
CA ILE A 203 2.82 -0.51 13.02
C ILE A 203 2.06 -1.23 11.91
N ASP A 204 2.45 -2.46 11.62
CA ASP A 204 1.70 -3.35 10.76
C ASP A 204 0.61 -4.06 11.57
N GLU A 205 -0.54 -4.28 10.95
CA GLU A 205 -1.71 -4.89 11.57
C GLU A 205 -2.26 -4.09 12.77
N PHE A 206 -2.34 -2.75 12.63
CA PHE A 206 -2.75 -1.81 13.70
C PHE A 206 -4.12 -2.12 14.32
N TYR A 207 -5.03 -2.80 13.59
CA TYR A 207 -6.35 -3.18 14.11
C TYR A 207 -6.27 -4.05 15.37
N LYS A 208 -5.14 -4.71 15.61
CA LYS A 208 -4.86 -5.48 16.82
C LYS A 208 -4.71 -4.63 18.08
N LEU A 209 -4.69 -3.30 17.94
CA LEU A 209 -4.83 -2.37 19.07
C LEU A 209 -6.22 -2.43 19.70
N HIS A 210 -7.23 -2.91 18.97
CA HIS A 210 -8.58 -3.05 19.49
C HIS A 210 -8.82 -4.44 20.10
N PRO A 211 -9.32 -4.55 21.34
CA PRO A 211 -9.46 -5.83 22.03
C PRO A 211 -10.28 -6.89 21.30
N THR A 212 -11.39 -6.49 20.66
CA THR A 212 -12.28 -7.42 19.96
C THR A 212 -11.69 -7.92 18.64
N MET A 213 -10.74 -7.20 18.05
CA MET A 213 -10.11 -7.53 16.78
C MET A 213 -8.77 -8.26 16.96
N SER A 214 -8.16 -8.14 18.13
CA SER A 214 -6.88 -8.79 18.43
C SER A 214 -7.00 -10.30 18.57
N GLY A 215 -8.11 -10.80 19.11
CA GLY A 215 -8.27 -12.22 19.48
C GLY A 215 -7.43 -12.66 20.69
N ASP A 216 -6.55 -11.79 21.19
CA ASP A 216 -5.66 -12.00 22.33
C ASP A 216 -5.51 -10.69 23.11
N LEU A 217 -6.13 -10.64 24.29
CA LEU A 217 -6.18 -9.44 25.14
C LEU A 217 -4.80 -9.05 25.69
N GLU A 218 -3.95 -10.03 26.02
CA GLU A 218 -2.62 -9.75 26.54
C GLU A 218 -1.75 -9.10 25.44
N ARG A 219 -1.77 -9.64 24.24
CA ARG A 219 -1.05 -9.08 23.11
C ARG A 219 -1.59 -7.71 22.68
N CYS A 220 -2.91 -7.52 22.76
CA CYS A 220 -3.53 -6.22 22.56
C CYS A 220 -3.01 -5.19 23.56
N ALA A 221 -2.98 -5.51 24.86
CA ALA A 221 -2.46 -4.63 25.91
C ALA A 221 -0.97 -4.30 25.69
N ARG A 222 -0.15 -5.31 25.30
CA ARG A 222 1.26 -5.11 24.96
C ARG A 222 1.45 -4.21 23.75
N LEU A 223 0.64 -4.36 22.70
CA LEU A 223 0.73 -3.50 21.51
C LEU A 223 0.33 -2.06 21.83
N ASN A 224 -0.68 -1.85 22.67
CA ASN A 224 -1.04 -0.51 23.17
C ASN A 224 0.08 0.11 24.02
N SER A 225 0.73 -0.67 24.88
CA SER A 225 1.90 -0.22 25.64
C SER A 225 3.08 0.13 24.71
N CYS A 226 3.28 -0.66 23.67
CA CYS A 226 4.28 -0.41 22.62
C CYS A 226 3.99 0.91 21.88
N LEU A 227 2.75 1.13 21.45
CA LEU A 227 2.32 2.37 20.80
C LEU A 227 2.56 3.57 21.71
N ASN A 228 2.14 3.49 22.99
CA ASN A 228 2.36 4.58 23.95
C ASN A 228 3.86 4.90 24.10
N LYS A 229 4.73 3.87 24.24
CA LYS A 229 6.18 4.06 24.30
C LYS A 229 6.72 4.72 23.02
N LEU A 230 6.29 4.29 21.83
CA LEU A 230 6.69 4.89 20.55
C LEU A 230 6.26 6.34 20.43
N LEU A 231 5.05 6.70 20.87
CA LEU A 231 4.54 8.07 20.87
C LEU A 231 5.28 9.01 21.83
N THR A 232 6.03 8.48 22.81
CA THR A 232 6.95 9.31 23.63
C THR A 232 8.28 9.59 22.92
N LEU A 233 8.69 8.71 21.98
CA LEU A 233 9.95 8.84 21.24
C LEU A 233 9.80 9.73 20.00
N THR A 234 8.72 9.55 19.24
CA THR A 234 8.42 10.37 18.06
C THR A 234 6.92 10.55 17.85
N LYS A 235 6.54 11.63 17.15
CA LYS A 235 5.16 11.89 16.73
C LYS A 235 4.91 11.52 15.27
N ARG A 236 5.93 11.04 14.55
CA ARG A 236 5.85 10.70 13.14
C ARG A 236 5.64 9.20 12.96
N PHE A 237 4.56 8.82 12.26
CA PHE A 237 4.23 7.41 12.08
C PHE A 237 3.40 7.10 10.83
N TYR A 238 3.42 5.83 10.49
CA TYR A 238 2.50 5.17 9.58
C TYR A 238 1.97 3.90 10.21
N MET A 239 0.65 3.70 10.18
CA MET A 239 0.04 2.46 10.63
C MET A 239 -0.77 1.86 9.49
N CYS A 240 -0.73 0.55 9.32
CA CYS A 240 -1.48 -0.11 8.26
C CYS A 240 -2.13 -1.41 8.73
N GLY A 241 -3.20 -1.79 8.06
CA GLY A 241 -3.95 -3.01 8.37
C GLY A 241 -5.03 -3.29 7.34
N PRO A 242 -5.80 -4.37 7.51
CA PRO A 242 -6.94 -4.72 6.66
C PRO A 242 -8.08 -3.72 6.83
N ASN A 243 -9.11 -3.89 6.03
CA ASN A 243 -10.28 -3.02 6.09
C ASN A 243 -10.96 -3.09 7.45
N ILE A 244 -11.16 -1.91 8.06
CA ILE A 244 -11.94 -1.69 9.26
C ILE A 244 -13.10 -0.74 8.96
N SER A 245 -14.14 -0.77 9.78
CA SER A 245 -15.33 0.08 9.62
C SER A 245 -15.09 1.57 9.95
N GLY A 246 -13.98 1.89 10.60
CA GLY A 246 -13.60 3.25 11.00
C GLY A 246 -12.85 3.27 12.33
N LEU A 247 -12.42 4.45 12.73
CA LEU A 247 -11.87 4.73 14.06
C LEU A 247 -12.89 5.51 14.89
N GLU A 248 -12.76 5.48 16.20
CA GLU A 248 -13.50 6.40 17.07
C GLU A 248 -13.10 7.85 16.74
N LYS A 249 -14.09 8.76 16.75
CA LYS A 249 -13.93 10.16 16.28
C LYS A 249 -12.77 10.91 16.90
N ASN A 250 -12.38 10.58 18.13
CA ASN A 250 -11.32 11.30 18.85
C ASN A 250 -9.91 10.78 18.55
N ILE A 251 -9.75 9.65 17.88
CA ILE A 251 -8.42 9.04 17.65
C ILE A 251 -7.63 9.83 16.63
N GLU A 252 -8.25 10.26 15.52
CA GLU A 252 -7.57 11.03 14.48
C GLU A 252 -7.06 12.39 15.02
N GLU A 253 -7.86 13.06 15.87
CA GLU A 253 -7.48 14.32 16.49
C GLU A 253 -6.37 14.12 17.53
N SER A 254 -6.52 13.11 18.41
CA SER A 254 -5.56 12.86 19.50
C SER A 254 -4.18 12.43 19.00
N LEU A 255 -4.13 11.69 17.89
CA LEU A 255 -2.90 11.25 17.28
C LEU A 255 -2.38 12.21 16.18
N ASN A 256 -3.14 13.27 15.87
CA ASN A 256 -2.87 14.17 14.75
C ASN A 256 -2.58 13.38 13.48
N CYS A 257 -3.51 12.54 13.07
CA CYS A 257 -3.35 11.64 11.93
C CYS A 257 -4.57 11.64 11.03
N ARG A 258 -4.45 11.02 9.87
CA ARG A 258 -5.52 10.81 8.90
C ARG A 258 -5.78 9.33 8.68
N LEU A 259 -7.04 8.92 8.85
CA LEU A 259 -7.50 7.61 8.40
C LEU A 259 -7.78 7.65 6.89
N ILE A 260 -7.17 6.72 6.17
CA ILE A 260 -7.47 6.46 4.75
C ILE A 260 -8.05 5.06 4.66
N THR A 261 -9.32 4.97 4.26
CA THR A 261 -10.01 3.69 4.05
C THR A 261 -10.19 3.45 2.55
N LEU A 262 -9.75 2.29 2.08
CA LEU A 262 -9.82 1.87 0.69
C LEU A 262 -10.57 0.54 0.62
N ASN A 263 -11.73 0.53 -0.03
CA ASN A 263 -12.61 -0.63 -0.20
C ASN A 263 -12.42 -1.31 -1.56
#